data_420d2771bb7ea40911d09e30f2588545
#
_entry.id   420d2771bb7ea40911d09e30f2588545
#
_cell.length_a   1.000
_cell.length_b   1.000
_cell.length_c   1.000
_cell.angle_alpha   90.00
_cell.angle_beta   90.00
_cell.angle_gamma   90.00
#
_symmetry.space_group_name_H-M   'P 1'
#
loop_
_entity.id
_entity.type
_entity.pdbx_description
1 polymer ?
#
loop_
_entity_poly.entity_id
_entity_poly.type
_entity_poly.pdbx_seq_one_letter_code
_entity_poly.pdbx_strand_id
1 'polypeptide(L)'
;MQEEEDLPPHINDPYVEDVDDGHEVESRETLTSIMPRVAGRVDVDKILTGISEGRVTCKQLTNFCAHFSFVSSVEPLKVQDALIDNDWLIAMQEELNSFEHNQVWSLVKRPTTEHNVIGTKWIFKNKQDENGVIIRNKARLVAQGYSQVEGLDFGETFAPVARLESIRILLAYAAFNGFTLHQMDVKSAFLNGPLQEEVYVSQPPGFVDLDHKDYVYKLHKALYGLKQAPRAWYDHLKKFLLDDGFVRGVIDPTLFTKRDKGDLILCQIYVDDIIFGSPNIHLCKKFAASMTKNFEMSLNADLKFFLGFQIQQFQEGIFLSQAKYLKDILAKFGMSDASPCKTPMPTKTVLTEDSNGIPFDPSKYRSMIGSLLYLCASRPDIMFSVCMCARFQASPRESHHKAVKHILRYLVHTPKLGLWYPKDAKFDLIGYTDADWAGDKVDRKSTSGAC
;
A
#
# COMPACT_ATOMS: atom_id res chain seq x y z
N MET A 1 47.37 26.30 4.64
CA MET A 1 47.52 25.60 3.34
C MET A 1 46.20 24.94 3.12
N GLN A 2 45.40 25.54 2.26
CA GLN A 2 44.09 25.10 1.82
C GLN A 2 44.31 24.20 0.62
N GLU A 3 43.76 23.01 0.63
CA GLU A 3 43.57 22.19 -0.58
C GLU A 3 42.10 22.22 -0.95
N GLU A 4 41.84 22.79 -2.14
CA GLU A 4 40.58 22.77 -2.85
C GLU A 4 40.41 21.39 -3.50
N GLU A 5 39.29 20.70 -3.26
CA GLU A 5 38.91 19.53 -4.02
C GLU A 5 37.99 19.90 -5.18
N ASP A 6 38.42 19.52 -6.38
CA ASP A 6 37.79 19.72 -7.66
C ASP A 6 36.50 18.91 -7.83
N LEU A 7 35.45 19.56 -8.32
CA LEU A 7 34.21 18.95 -8.84
C LEU A 7 34.39 18.52 -10.30
N PRO A 8 33.92 17.32 -10.71
CA PRO A 8 33.99 16.94 -12.12
C PRO A 8 32.86 17.57 -12.97
N PRO A 9 33.08 17.70 -14.29
CA PRO A 9 32.29 18.55 -15.20
C PRO A 9 30.97 17.93 -15.63
N HIS A 10 29.99 18.80 -15.90
CA HIS A 10 28.69 18.50 -16.51
C HIS A 10 28.82 17.82 -17.87
N ILE A 11 28.12 16.69 -18.03
CA ILE A 11 27.91 16.04 -19.32
C ILE A 11 26.56 16.53 -19.88
N ASN A 12 26.64 17.23 -21.01
CA ASN A 12 25.50 17.62 -21.83
C ASN A 12 24.89 16.38 -22.51
N ASP A 13 23.60 16.21 -22.39
CA ASP A 13 22.82 15.22 -23.11
C ASP A 13 22.18 15.88 -24.36
N PRO A 14 22.53 15.46 -25.57
CA PRO A 14 21.92 15.94 -26.79
C PRO A 14 20.96 14.90 -27.35
N TYR A 15 19.65 15.07 -27.15
CA TYR A 15 18.60 14.54 -28.05
C TYR A 15 17.22 15.00 -27.60
N VAL A 16 16.81 16.16 -28.11
CA VAL A 16 15.40 16.51 -28.25
C VAL A 16 15.21 16.88 -29.70
N GLU A 17 14.69 15.98 -30.50
CA GLU A 17 14.14 16.32 -31.82
C GLU A 17 12.67 16.74 -31.64
N ASP A 18 12.39 17.95 -32.09
CA ASP A 18 11.04 18.51 -32.25
C ASP A 18 10.34 17.77 -33.39
N VAL A 19 9.24 17.10 -33.08
CA VAL A 19 8.26 16.65 -34.10
C VAL A 19 7.04 17.56 -33.97
N ASP A 20 6.93 18.47 -34.89
CA ASP A 20 5.78 19.29 -35.20
C ASP A 20 4.77 18.43 -35.95
N ASP A 21 3.62 18.13 -35.36
CA ASP A 21 2.46 17.56 -36.10
C ASP A 21 1.19 18.31 -35.69
N GLY A 22 0.79 19.18 -36.63
CA GLY A 22 -0.45 19.90 -36.57
C GLY A 22 -1.67 18.99 -36.78
N HIS A 23 -2.48 18.87 -35.73
CA HIS A 23 -3.90 18.57 -35.85
C HIS A 23 -4.70 19.50 -34.93
N GLU A 24 -5.21 20.55 -35.49
CA GLU A 24 -6.24 21.40 -34.92
C GLU A 24 -7.62 20.77 -35.04
N VAL A 25 -8.40 20.94 -33.96
CA VAL A 25 -9.86 20.98 -33.92
C VAL A 25 -10.61 19.64 -34.03
N GLU A 26 -10.86 19.03 -32.85
CA GLU A 26 -12.13 18.31 -32.63
C GLU A 26 -12.30 17.89 -31.16
N SER A 27 -12.26 18.79 -30.19
CA SER A 27 -12.40 18.41 -28.78
C SER A 27 -13.36 19.24 -27.92
N ARG A 28 -14.19 20.09 -28.52
CA ARG A 28 -15.15 20.86 -27.73
C ARG A 28 -16.54 20.23 -27.56
N GLU A 29 -16.93 19.30 -28.42
CA GLU A 29 -18.25 18.66 -28.34
C GLU A 29 -18.26 17.34 -27.55
N THR A 30 -17.13 16.68 -27.39
CA THR A 30 -17.07 15.35 -26.71
C THR A 30 -17.01 15.44 -25.18
N LEU A 31 -16.58 16.57 -24.62
CA LEU A 31 -16.52 16.75 -23.15
C LEU A 31 -17.86 17.08 -22.50
N THR A 32 -18.81 17.62 -23.27
CA THR A 32 -20.12 17.98 -22.75
C THR A 32 -21.16 16.84 -22.78
N SER A 33 -20.87 15.75 -23.49
CA SER A 33 -21.82 14.63 -23.63
C SER A 33 -21.62 13.49 -22.61
N ILE A 34 -20.52 13.52 -21.83
CA ILE A 34 -20.14 12.42 -20.89
C ILE A 34 -20.38 12.79 -19.42
N MET A 35 -20.78 14.03 -19.14
CA MET A 35 -21.06 14.41 -17.76
C MET A 35 -22.47 14.01 -17.34
N PRO A 36 -22.68 13.15 -16.32
CA PRO A 36 -23.96 13.05 -15.66
C PRO A 36 -24.32 14.45 -15.13
N ARG A 37 -25.55 14.91 -15.37
CA ARG A 37 -26.04 16.19 -14.85
C ARG A 37 -26.04 16.13 -13.33
N VAL A 38 -25.03 16.70 -12.71
CA VAL A 38 -24.93 16.80 -11.26
C VAL A 38 -26.07 17.69 -10.73
N ALA A 39 -26.75 17.22 -9.69
CA ALA A 39 -27.78 17.98 -8.99
C ALA A 39 -27.12 19.13 -8.19
N GLY A 40 -27.02 20.26 -8.82
CA GLY A 40 -26.39 21.49 -8.35
C GLY A 40 -25.45 21.98 -9.43
N ARG A 41 -25.92 22.98 -10.22
CA ARG A 41 -25.08 23.63 -11.23
C ARG A 41 -23.80 24.15 -10.57
N VAL A 42 -22.72 23.38 -10.66
CA VAL A 42 -21.39 23.95 -10.56
C VAL A 42 -21.18 24.67 -11.88
N ASP A 43 -21.11 25.99 -11.81
CA ASP A 43 -20.93 26.85 -12.96
C ASP A 43 -19.49 26.65 -13.44
N VAL A 44 -19.31 25.80 -14.47
CA VAL A 44 -17.99 25.50 -15.04
C VAL A 44 -17.29 26.79 -15.49
N ASP A 45 -18.05 27.83 -15.83
CA ASP A 45 -17.53 29.14 -16.15
C ASP A 45 -16.90 29.85 -14.94
N LYS A 46 -17.31 29.56 -13.71
CA LYS A 46 -16.66 30.12 -12.49
C LYS A 46 -15.30 29.51 -12.19
N ILE A 47 -15.05 28.28 -12.63
CA ILE A 47 -13.72 27.64 -12.51
C ILE A 47 -12.75 28.23 -13.53
N LEU A 48 -13.25 28.76 -14.65
CA LEU A 48 -12.45 29.26 -15.76
C LEU A 48 -12.27 30.80 -15.76
N THR A 49 -13.07 31.55 -15.00
CA THR A 49 -13.03 33.05 -15.00
C THR A 49 -11.91 33.66 -14.15
N GLY A 50 -11.07 32.86 -13.49
CA GLY A 50 -9.88 33.34 -12.78
C GLY A 50 -8.60 33.39 -13.62
N ILE A 51 -8.63 32.92 -14.87
CA ILE A 51 -7.47 32.88 -15.77
C ILE A 51 -7.58 34.05 -16.74
N SER A 52 -6.64 35.03 -16.61
CA SER A 52 -6.53 36.22 -17.43
C SER A 52 -6.67 35.92 -18.93
N GLU A 53 -7.33 36.84 -19.65
CA GLU A 53 -7.63 36.81 -21.08
C GLU A 53 -6.45 36.39 -21.96
N GLY A 54 -6.45 35.12 -22.38
CA GLY A 54 -5.50 34.58 -23.34
C GLY A 54 -5.89 33.11 -23.69
N ARG A 55 -5.68 32.70 -24.94
CA ARG A 55 -5.89 31.31 -25.35
C ARG A 55 -4.92 30.40 -24.57
N VAL A 56 -5.43 29.61 -23.64
CA VAL A 56 -4.66 28.63 -22.85
C VAL A 56 -4.75 27.30 -23.56
N THR A 57 -3.61 26.71 -23.96
CA THR A 57 -3.56 25.37 -24.53
C THR A 57 -3.73 24.32 -23.44
N CYS A 58 -4.23 23.11 -23.77
CA CYS A 58 -4.38 22.01 -22.82
C CYS A 58 -3.06 21.68 -22.09
N LYS A 59 -1.91 21.83 -22.76
CA LYS A 59 -0.57 21.64 -22.18
C LYS A 59 -0.24 22.72 -21.14
N GLN A 60 -0.69 23.96 -21.36
CA GLN A 60 -0.53 25.07 -20.40
C GLN A 60 -1.47 24.87 -19.20
N LEU A 61 -2.69 24.37 -19.41
CA LEU A 61 -3.62 24.04 -18.33
C LEU A 61 -3.06 22.89 -17.48
N THR A 62 -2.52 21.84 -18.09
CA THR A 62 -1.86 20.73 -17.39
C THR A 62 -0.63 21.21 -16.59
N ASN A 63 0.19 22.07 -17.18
CA ASN A 63 1.36 22.67 -16.49
C ASN A 63 0.93 23.66 -15.41
N PHE A 64 -0.15 24.43 -15.61
CA PHE A 64 -0.69 25.33 -14.60
C PHE A 64 -1.26 24.55 -13.42
N CYS A 65 -2.04 23.48 -13.66
CA CYS A 65 -2.53 22.58 -12.63
C CYS A 65 -1.40 21.84 -11.89
N ALA A 66 -0.28 21.54 -12.58
CA ALA A 66 0.88 20.93 -11.95
C ALA A 66 1.68 21.88 -11.06
N HIS A 67 1.63 23.22 -11.32
CA HIS A 67 2.36 24.23 -10.55
C HIS A 67 1.53 24.90 -9.45
N PHE A 68 0.21 24.85 -9.54
CA PHE A 68 -0.73 25.40 -8.56
C PHE A 68 -1.77 24.35 -8.18
N SER A 69 -1.33 23.16 -7.74
CA SER A 69 -2.25 22.25 -7.10
C SER A 69 -2.68 22.86 -5.78
N PHE A 70 -3.82 23.54 -5.79
CA PHE A 70 -4.57 23.76 -4.57
C PHE A 70 -4.94 22.38 -4.05
N VAL A 71 -4.48 22.06 -2.86
CA VAL A 71 -4.77 20.78 -2.21
C VAL A 71 -5.45 21.10 -0.91
N SER A 72 -6.69 20.64 -0.74
CA SER A 72 -7.41 20.84 0.52
C SER A 72 -6.67 20.14 1.66
N SER A 73 -6.38 20.89 2.73
CA SER A 73 -5.68 20.39 3.92
C SER A 73 -6.57 19.56 4.84
N VAL A 74 -7.90 19.68 4.71
CA VAL A 74 -8.88 19.01 5.57
C VAL A 74 -9.50 17.82 4.86
N GLU A 75 -9.44 16.64 5.47
CA GLU A 75 -10.17 15.45 4.97
C GLU A 75 -11.66 15.57 5.33
N PRO A 76 -12.60 15.56 4.33
CA PRO A 76 -14.02 15.63 4.60
C PRO A 76 -14.50 14.40 5.38
N LEU A 77 -15.35 14.60 6.37
CA LEU A 77 -16.00 13.51 7.09
C LEU A 77 -17.29 13.05 6.42
N LYS A 78 -17.92 13.93 5.64
CA LYS A 78 -19.19 13.68 4.95
C LYS A 78 -19.07 14.05 3.47
N VAL A 79 -19.87 13.41 2.65
CA VAL A 79 -19.94 13.68 1.21
C VAL A 79 -20.32 15.13 0.93
N GLN A 80 -21.24 15.69 1.73
CA GLN A 80 -21.70 17.06 1.57
C GLN A 80 -20.54 18.07 1.69
N ASP A 81 -19.62 17.81 2.61
CA ASP A 81 -18.44 18.67 2.82
C ASP A 81 -17.49 18.60 1.60
N ALA A 82 -17.35 17.40 1.00
CA ALA A 82 -16.53 17.19 -0.19
C ALA A 82 -17.14 17.83 -1.45
N LEU A 83 -18.48 17.86 -1.58
CA LEU A 83 -19.15 18.39 -2.75
C LEU A 83 -19.09 19.94 -2.86
N ILE A 84 -18.78 20.63 -1.77
CA ILE A 84 -18.59 22.11 -1.75
C ILE A 84 -17.13 22.51 -1.89
N ASP A 85 -16.20 21.55 -1.81
CA ASP A 85 -14.76 21.76 -1.95
C ASP A 85 -14.32 21.31 -3.34
N ASN A 86 -13.82 22.23 -4.17
CA ASN A 86 -13.46 21.97 -5.56
C ASN A 86 -12.35 20.90 -5.69
N ASP A 87 -11.39 20.85 -4.79
CA ASP A 87 -10.27 19.92 -4.85
C ASP A 87 -10.73 18.48 -4.59
N TRP A 88 -11.66 18.33 -3.65
CA TRP A 88 -12.31 17.04 -3.39
C TRP A 88 -13.26 16.63 -4.49
N LEU A 89 -14.02 17.59 -5.07
CA LEU A 89 -14.90 17.31 -6.20
C LEU A 89 -14.11 16.81 -7.42
N ILE A 90 -12.95 17.42 -7.71
CA ILE A 90 -12.03 16.95 -8.76
C ILE A 90 -11.56 15.53 -8.46
N ALA A 91 -11.12 15.26 -7.22
CA ALA A 91 -10.66 13.92 -6.83
C ALA A 91 -11.77 12.85 -6.95
N MET A 92 -13.03 13.19 -6.65
CA MET A 92 -14.18 12.31 -6.83
C MET A 92 -14.46 12.05 -8.31
N GLN A 93 -14.39 13.09 -9.15
CA GLN A 93 -14.60 12.95 -10.59
C GLN A 93 -13.48 12.13 -11.25
N GLU A 94 -12.22 12.28 -10.83
CA GLU A 94 -11.11 11.45 -11.28
C GLU A 94 -11.37 9.95 -11.00
N GLU A 95 -11.90 9.62 -9.84
CA GLU A 95 -12.22 8.23 -9.48
C GLU A 95 -13.35 7.67 -10.37
N LEU A 96 -14.43 8.45 -10.61
CA LEU A 96 -15.53 8.04 -11.50
C LEU A 96 -15.07 7.90 -12.96
N ASN A 97 -14.23 8.81 -13.45
CA ASN A 97 -13.65 8.72 -14.79
C ASN A 97 -12.78 7.46 -14.93
N SER A 98 -12.06 7.06 -13.87
CA SER A 98 -11.31 5.79 -13.85
C SER A 98 -12.24 4.58 -13.98
N PHE A 99 -13.45 4.63 -13.41
CA PHE A 99 -14.42 3.54 -13.53
C PHE A 99 -14.98 3.43 -14.95
N GLU A 100 -15.28 4.54 -15.58
CA GLU A 100 -15.73 4.58 -16.99
C GLU A 100 -14.62 4.07 -17.93
N HIS A 101 -13.40 4.60 -17.77
CA HIS A 101 -12.25 4.19 -18.59
C HIS A 101 -11.98 2.66 -18.48
N ASN A 102 -12.07 2.12 -17.28
CA ASN A 102 -11.87 0.70 -17.01
C ASN A 102 -13.12 -0.16 -17.29
N GLN A 103 -14.24 0.44 -17.70
CA GLN A 103 -15.52 -0.27 -17.91
C GLN A 103 -15.92 -1.13 -16.70
N VAL A 104 -15.85 -0.54 -15.50
CA VAL A 104 -16.08 -1.25 -14.24
C VAL A 104 -17.54 -1.67 -14.11
N TRP A 105 -18.46 -0.83 -14.61
CA TRP A 105 -19.89 -0.98 -14.40
C TRP A 105 -20.75 -0.49 -15.59
N SER A 106 -22.03 -0.79 -15.53
CA SER A 106 -23.04 -0.22 -16.43
C SER A 106 -24.31 0.17 -15.63
N LEU A 107 -24.91 1.32 -15.98
CA LEU A 107 -26.15 1.77 -15.37
C LEU A 107 -27.32 0.93 -15.89
N VAL A 108 -28.06 0.29 -15.01
CA VAL A 108 -29.17 -0.61 -15.34
C VAL A 108 -30.38 -0.33 -14.45
N LYS A 109 -31.55 -0.72 -14.93
CA LYS A 109 -32.77 -0.68 -14.11
C LYS A 109 -32.57 -1.58 -12.88
N ARG A 110 -33.03 -1.10 -11.72
CA ARG A 110 -32.94 -1.88 -10.47
C ARG A 110 -33.54 -3.27 -10.67
N PRO A 111 -32.79 -4.35 -10.32
CA PRO A 111 -33.32 -5.72 -10.43
C PRO A 111 -34.50 -5.94 -9.48
N THR A 112 -35.31 -6.93 -9.79
CA THR A 112 -36.39 -7.40 -8.92
C THR A 112 -35.85 -8.00 -7.62
N THR A 113 -36.72 -8.35 -6.68
CA THR A 113 -36.45 -8.64 -5.26
C THR A 113 -35.41 -9.73 -4.93
N GLU A 114 -34.87 -10.44 -5.90
CA GLU A 114 -33.91 -11.54 -5.68
C GLU A 114 -32.45 -11.12 -5.55
N HIS A 115 -32.11 -9.88 -5.93
CA HIS A 115 -30.72 -9.37 -5.91
C HIS A 115 -30.55 -8.31 -4.84
N ASN A 116 -29.48 -8.44 -4.08
CA ASN A 116 -29.07 -7.45 -3.12
C ASN A 116 -28.39 -6.26 -3.83
N VAL A 117 -28.78 -5.02 -3.51
CA VAL A 117 -28.12 -3.82 -3.99
C VAL A 117 -27.22 -3.28 -2.88
N ILE A 118 -25.92 -3.42 -3.09
CA ILE A 118 -24.89 -3.03 -2.12
C ILE A 118 -24.74 -1.52 -2.12
N GLY A 119 -24.71 -0.90 -0.95
CA GLY A 119 -24.47 0.53 -0.80
C GLY A 119 -23.07 0.93 -1.24
N THR A 120 -22.89 2.18 -1.62
CA THR A 120 -21.58 2.79 -1.89
C THR A 120 -21.27 3.90 -0.91
N LYS A 121 -19.98 4.15 -0.68
CA LYS A 121 -19.54 5.25 0.18
C LYS A 121 -18.22 5.82 -0.31
N TRP A 122 -18.02 7.13 -0.15
CA TRP A 122 -16.76 7.79 -0.41
C TRP A 122 -15.80 7.69 0.77
N ILE A 123 -14.51 7.52 0.47
CA ILE A 123 -13.39 7.63 1.41
C ILE A 123 -12.44 8.69 0.88
N PHE A 124 -12.17 9.69 1.71
CA PHE A 124 -11.29 10.80 1.40
C PHE A 124 -9.97 10.65 2.13
N LYS A 125 -8.85 10.87 1.43
CA LYS A 125 -7.52 10.71 2.01
C LYS A 125 -6.51 11.68 1.40
N ASN A 126 -5.83 12.43 2.24
CA ASN A 126 -4.72 13.28 1.84
C ASN A 126 -3.46 12.42 1.63
N LYS A 127 -2.82 12.60 0.50
CA LYS A 127 -1.51 12.02 0.20
C LYS A 127 -0.43 13.04 0.56
N GLN A 128 0.53 12.60 1.35
CA GLN A 128 1.64 13.43 1.82
C GLN A 128 2.96 12.92 1.23
N ASP A 129 3.91 13.83 1.06
CA ASP A 129 5.30 13.51 0.73
C ASP A 129 6.06 13.00 1.98
N GLU A 130 7.37 12.80 1.83
CA GLU A 130 8.25 12.35 2.91
C GLU A 130 8.39 13.37 4.06
N ASN A 131 8.08 14.64 3.80
CA ASN A 131 8.14 15.75 4.76
C ASN A 131 6.78 16.00 5.47
N GLY A 132 5.74 15.26 5.07
CA GLY A 132 4.38 15.44 5.60
C GLY A 132 3.59 16.53 4.89
N VAL A 133 4.08 17.08 3.78
CA VAL A 133 3.36 18.06 2.98
C VAL A 133 2.31 17.35 2.13
N ILE A 134 1.08 17.85 2.15
CA ILE A 134 -0.02 17.29 1.35
C ILE A 134 0.23 17.64 -0.11
N ILE A 135 0.36 16.60 -0.95
CA ILE A 135 0.66 16.73 -2.38
C ILE A 135 -0.54 16.40 -3.27
N ARG A 136 -1.56 15.71 -2.74
CA ARG A 136 -2.74 15.31 -3.50
C ARG A 136 -3.89 14.94 -2.57
N ASN A 137 -5.10 15.35 -2.95
CA ASN A 137 -6.34 14.80 -2.41
C ASN A 137 -6.71 13.53 -3.20
N LYS A 138 -7.11 12.48 -2.51
CA LYS A 138 -7.53 11.23 -3.14
C LYS A 138 -8.89 10.82 -2.60
N ALA A 139 -9.89 10.76 -3.47
CA ALA A 139 -11.18 10.15 -3.20
C ALA A 139 -11.20 8.71 -3.70
N ARG A 140 -11.85 7.81 -2.97
CA ARG A 140 -12.14 6.44 -3.41
C ARG A 140 -13.61 6.13 -3.17
N LEU A 141 -14.27 5.61 -4.19
CA LEU A 141 -15.60 5.04 -4.03
C LEU A 141 -15.46 3.56 -3.62
N VAL A 142 -16.06 3.19 -2.49
CA VAL A 142 -16.01 1.83 -1.95
C VAL A 142 -17.39 1.25 -1.81
N ALA A 143 -17.55 -0.03 -2.16
CA ALA A 143 -18.75 -0.79 -1.88
C ALA A 143 -18.84 -1.14 -0.38
N GLN A 144 -20.04 -1.14 0.17
CA GLN A 144 -20.31 -1.53 1.56
C GLN A 144 -20.48 -3.05 1.65
N GLY A 145 -19.40 -3.79 1.33
CA GLY A 145 -19.40 -5.24 1.20
C GLY A 145 -19.80 -6.03 2.46
N TYR A 146 -19.88 -5.36 3.61
CA TYR A 146 -20.40 -5.99 4.83
C TYR A 146 -21.88 -6.40 4.70
N SER A 147 -22.64 -5.82 3.76
CA SER A 147 -24.03 -6.17 3.46
C SER A 147 -24.17 -7.35 2.49
N GLN A 148 -23.06 -7.86 1.93
CA GLN A 148 -23.07 -9.01 1.02
C GLN A 148 -23.43 -10.33 1.73
N VAL A 149 -24.20 -11.15 1.04
CA VAL A 149 -24.65 -12.48 1.48
C VAL A 149 -23.82 -13.55 0.77
N GLU A 150 -23.24 -14.47 1.55
CA GLU A 150 -22.48 -15.62 1.03
C GLU A 150 -23.40 -16.56 0.25
N GLY A 151 -22.92 -17.06 -0.88
CA GLY A 151 -23.66 -17.94 -1.78
C GLY A 151 -24.61 -17.20 -2.74
N LEU A 152 -24.89 -15.90 -2.51
CA LEU A 152 -25.69 -15.06 -3.39
C LEU A 152 -24.80 -13.99 -4.08
N ASP A 153 -24.15 -13.15 -3.28
CA ASP A 153 -23.35 -12.02 -3.77
C ASP A 153 -21.88 -12.40 -4.00
N PHE A 154 -21.38 -13.44 -3.36
CA PHE A 154 -20.00 -13.92 -3.49
C PHE A 154 -19.87 -15.40 -3.11
N GLY A 155 -18.90 -16.07 -3.72
CA GLY A 155 -18.43 -17.40 -3.32
C GLY A 155 -17.13 -17.33 -2.52
N GLU A 156 -15.98 -17.58 -3.17
CA GLU A 156 -14.67 -17.46 -2.55
C GLU A 156 -14.22 -16.00 -2.45
N THR A 157 -13.69 -15.63 -1.28
CA THR A 157 -13.24 -14.25 -1.01
C THR A 157 -11.73 -14.12 -0.79
N PHE A 158 -11.08 -15.19 -0.27
CA PHE A 158 -9.68 -15.11 0.12
C PHE A 158 -8.73 -15.19 -1.08
N ALA A 159 -7.84 -14.20 -1.18
CA ALA A 159 -6.66 -14.24 -2.03
C ALA A 159 -5.42 -14.59 -1.19
N PRO A 160 -4.44 -15.28 -1.77
CA PRO A 160 -3.14 -15.43 -1.12
C PRO A 160 -2.49 -14.06 -0.88
N VAL A 161 -1.87 -13.91 0.28
CA VAL A 161 -1.11 -12.71 0.65
C VAL A 161 0.32 -13.12 1.00
N ALA A 162 1.32 -12.44 0.46
CA ALA A 162 2.72 -12.70 0.75
C ALA A 162 3.01 -12.47 2.24
N ARG A 163 3.77 -13.38 2.83
CA ARG A 163 4.26 -13.25 4.21
C ARG A 163 5.54 -12.42 4.24
N LEU A 164 5.77 -11.72 5.35
CA LEU A 164 7.00 -10.94 5.52
C LEU A 164 8.25 -11.81 5.46
N GLU A 165 8.15 -13.06 5.93
CA GLU A 165 9.22 -14.04 5.85
C GLU A 165 9.59 -14.39 4.40
N SER A 166 8.59 -14.54 3.51
CA SER A 166 8.82 -14.77 2.07
C SER A 166 9.58 -13.61 1.44
N ILE A 167 9.24 -12.37 1.79
CA ILE A 167 9.96 -11.17 1.33
C ILE A 167 11.41 -11.18 1.82
N ARG A 168 11.64 -11.51 3.09
CA ARG A 168 12.99 -11.61 3.66
C ARG A 168 13.84 -12.68 2.96
N ILE A 169 13.26 -13.84 2.65
CA ILE A 169 13.92 -14.91 1.89
C ILE A 169 14.25 -14.42 0.47
N LEU A 170 13.33 -13.71 -0.18
CA LEU A 170 13.56 -13.15 -1.50
C LEU A 170 14.72 -12.13 -1.49
N LEU A 171 14.77 -11.23 -0.50
CA LEU A 171 15.87 -10.27 -0.32
C LEU A 171 17.22 -10.99 -0.09
N ALA A 172 17.24 -12.01 0.79
CA ALA A 172 18.44 -12.79 1.03
C ALA A 172 18.91 -13.53 -0.24
N TYR A 173 17.98 -14.11 -1.00
CA TYR A 173 18.29 -14.79 -2.24
C TYR A 173 18.83 -13.83 -3.31
N ALA A 174 18.23 -12.63 -3.43
CA ALA A 174 18.70 -11.60 -4.35
C ALA A 174 20.11 -11.11 -3.97
N ALA A 175 20.38 -10.87 -2.69
CA ALA A 175 21.71 -10.49 -2.19
C ALA A 175 22.74 -11.56 -2.51
N PHE A 176 22.45 -12.82 -2.17
CA PHE A 176 23.34 -13.97 -2.44
C PHE A 176 23.69 -14.10 -3.91
N ASN A 177 22.70 -13.99 -4.81
CA ASN A 177 22.92 -14.12 -6.26
C ASN A 177 23.38 -12.80 -6.91
N GLY A 178 23.49 -11.71 -6.17
CA GLY A 178 24.02 -10.43 -6.62
C GLY A 178 23.17 -9.72 -7.69
N PHE A 179 21.84 -9.81 -7.61
CA PHE A 179 20.94 -9.09 -8.53
C PHE A 179 20.04 -8.10 -7.80
N THR A 180 19.68 -7.05 -8.52
CA THR A 180 18.81 -5.99 -8.01
C THR A 180 17.35 -6.40 -8.08
N LEU A 181 16.59 -6.07 -7.03
CA LEU A 181 15.14 -6.16 -7.00
C LEU A 181 14.52 -4.83 -7.38
N HIS A 182 13.46 -4.91 -8.17
CA HIS A 182 12.67 -3.79 -8.64
C HIS A 182 11.24 -3.89 -8.08
N GLN A 183 10.56 -2.76 -8.01
CA GLN A 183 9.16 -2.68 -7.59
C GLN A 183 8.33 -1.99 -8.65
N MET A 184 7.09 -2.42 -8.77
CA MET A 184 6.02 -1.74 -9.51
C MET A 184 4.71 -1.85 -8.74
N ASP A 185 3.82 -0.87 -8.95
CA ASP A 185 2.51 -0.79 -8.31
C ASP A 185 1.42 -0.71 -9.37
N VAL A 186 0.39 -1.55 -9.24
CA VAL A 186 -0.76 -1.54 -10.14
C VAL A 186 -1.76 -0.49 -9.70
N LYS A 187 -2.00 0.52 -10.53
CA LYS A 187 -3.02 1.51 -10.22
C LYS A 187 -4.40 0.88 -10.24
N SER A 188 -5.18 1.15 -9.20
CA SER A 188 -6.56 0.67 -9.08
C SER A 188 -6.72 -0.84 -9.33
N ALA A 189 -5.85 -1.66 -8.73
CA ALA A 189 -5.70 -3.09 -8.98
C ALA A 189 -7.04 -3.84 -9.01
N PHE A 190 -7.94 -3.61 -8.04
CA PHE A 190 -9.22 -4.31 -7.98
C PHE A 190 -10.13 -4.01 -9.17
N LEU A 191 -10.04 -2.80 -9.75
CA LEU A 191 -10.81 -2.43 -10.95
C LEU A 191 -10.38 -3.20 -12.22
N ASN A 192 -9.33 -4.01 -12.13
CA ASN A 192 -8.90 -4.91 -13.21
C ASN A 192 -9.43 -6.34 -13.04
N GLY A 193 -9.92 -6.72 -11.84
CA GLY A 193 -10.42 -8.07 -11.56
C GLY A 193 -11.84 -8.27 -12.09
N PRO A 194 -12.10 -9.14 -13.10
CA PRO A 194 -13.44 -9.43 -13.57
C PRO A 194 -14.23 -10.17 -12.50
N LEU A 195 -15.50 -9.79 -12.32
CA LEU A 195 -16.43 -10.51 -11.46
C LEU A 195 -17.11 -11.65 -12.23
N GLN A 196 -17.32 -12.77 -11.57
CA GLN A 196 -18.08 -13.89 -12.09
C GLN A 196 -19.54 -13.82 -11.62
N GLU A 197 -19.75 -13.25 -10.45
CA GLU A 197 -21.05 -13.09 -9.83
C GLU A 197 -21.78 -11.85 -10.34
N GLU A 198 -23.08 -11.88 -10.29
CA GLU A 198 -23.95 -10.77 -10.65
C GLU A 198 -24.11 -9.82 -9.44
N VAL A 199 -23.37 -8.72 -9.44
CA VAL A 199 -23.29 -7.78 -8.32
C VAL A 199 -23.83 -6.41 -8.73
N TYR A 200 -24.70 -5.86 -7.89
CA TYR A 200 -25.29 -4.53 -8.09
C TYR A 200 -24.91 -3.60 -6.95
N VAL A 201 -24.59 -2.35 -7.30
CA VAL A 201 -24.28 -1.29 -6.32
C VAL A 201 -25.17 -0.07 -6.54
N SER A 202 -25.45 0.64 -5.46
CA SER A 202 -26.18 1.92 -5.54
C SER A 202 -25.34 2.97 -6.27
N GLN A 203 -26.01 3.93 -6.90
CA GLN A 203 -25.34 5.08 -7.47
C GLN A 203 -24.54 5.83 -6.39
N PRO A 204 -23.36 6.42 -6.76
CA PRO A 204 -22.50 7.10 -5.80
C PRO A 204 -23.21 8.29 -5.14
N PRO A 205 -23.12 8.44 -3.80
CA PRO A 205 -23.67 9.60 -3.12
C PRO A 205 -23.12 10.91 -3.70
N GLY A 206 -24.02 11.83 -4.08
CA GLY A 206 -23.68 13.10 -4.72
C GLY A 206 -23.60 13.07 -6.25
N PHE A 207 -23.65 11.88 -6.86
CA PHE A 207 -23.58 11.67 -8.32
C PHE A 207 -24.72 10.78 -8.83
N VAL A 208 -25.90 10.95 -8.26
CA VAL A 208 -27.11 10.24 -8.69
C VAL A 208 -27.63 10.84 -9.97
N ASP A 209 -27.85 10.02 -11.00
CA ASP A 209 -28.49 10.43 -12.24
C ASP A 209 -29.93 10.89 -11.96
N LEU A 210 -30.26 12.12 -12.35
CA LEU A 210 -31.57 12.73 -12.08
C LEU A 210 -32.70 12.14 -12.93
N ASP A 211 -32.34 11.66 -14.13
CA ASP A 211 -33.30 11.05 -15.07
C ASP A 211 -33.55 9.58 -14.77
N HIS A 212 -32.60 8.93 -14.07
CA HIS A 212 -32.61 7.50 -13.76
C HIS A 212 -32.37 7.21 -12.26
N LYS A 213 -33.11 7.87 -11.38
CA LYS A 213 -32.94 7.75 -9.91
C LYS A 213 -33.10 6.32 -9.38
N ASP A 214 -33.96 5.53 -10.05
CA ASP A 214 -34.24 4.13 -9.68
C ASP A 214 -33.24 3.12 -10.25
N TYR A 215 -32.29 3.59 -11.06
CA TYR A 215 -31.27 2.74 -11.64
C TYR A 215 -30.14 2.49 -10.65
N VAL A 216 -29.43 1.39 -10.87
CA VAL A 216 -28.27 0.95 -10.10
C VAL A 216 -27.14 0.59 -11.04
N TYR A 217 -25.93 0.49 -10.54
CA TYR A 217 -24.82 0.03 -11.34
C TYR A 217 -24.65 -1.49 -11.21
N LYS A 218 -24.67 -2.19 -12.34
CA LYS A 218 -24.23 -3.59 -12.45
C LYS A 218 -22.73 -3.61 -12.63
N LEU A 219 -22.03 -4.32 -11.76
CA LEU A 219 -20.56 -4.44 -11.80
C LEU A 219 -20.12 -5.51 -12.82
N HIS A 220 -19.12 -5.19 -13.63
CA HIS A 220 -18.39 -6.12 -14.50
C HIS A 220 -17.04 -6.48 -13.92
N LYS A 221 -16.46 -5.56 -13.14
CA LYS A 221 -15.18 -5.72 -12.44
C LYS A 221 -15.33 -5.41 -10.95
N ALA A 222 -14.40 -5.91 -10.18
CA ALA A 222 -14.44 -5.76 -8.74
C ALA A 222 -14.24 -4.29 -8.32
N LEU A 223 -14.87 -3.95 -7.20
CA LEU A 223 -14.78 -2.65 -6.57
C LEU A 223 -14.14 -2.77 -5.20
N TYR A 224 -13.41 -1.76 -4.77
CA TYR A 224 -12.91 -1.69 -3.40
C TYR A 224 -14.06 -1.85 -2.41
N GLY A 225 -13.86 -2.65 -1.37
CA GLY A 225 -14.85 -2.93 -0.34
C GLY A 225 -15.72 -4.17 -0.59
N LEU A 226 -15.76 -4.74 -1.79
CA LEU A 226 -16.36 -6.05 -2.02
C LEU A 226 -15.50 -7.16 -1.39
N LYS A 227 -16.14 -8.16 -0.81
CA LYS A 227 -15.45 -9.29 -0.16
C LYS A 227 -14.61 -10.11 -1.14
N GLN A 228 -15.06 -10.31 -2.39
CA GLN A 228 -14.37 -11.08 -3.42
C GLN A 228 -13.35 -10.24 -4.24
N ALA A 229 -13.26 -8.92 -4.07
CA ALA A 229 -12.38 -8.08 -4.87
C ALA A 229 -10.91 -8.50 -4.84
N PRO A 230 -10.30 -8.85 -3.68
CA PRO A 230 -8.93 -9.33 -3.64
C PRO A 230 -8.73 -10.63 -4.43
N ARG A 231 -9.72 -11.54 -4.38
CA ARG A 231 -9.68 -12.82 -5.09
C ARG A 231 -9.77 -12.62 -6.61
N ALA A 232 -10.74 -11.82 -7.07
CA ALA A 232 -10.93 -11.53 -8.48
C ALA A 232 -9.67 -10.90 -9.11
N TRP A 233 -9.04 -9.97 -8.42
CA TRP A 233 -7.78 -9.38 -8.85
C TRP A 233 -6.64 -10.39 -8.89
N TYR A 234 -6.43 -11.15 -7.80
CA TYR A 234 -5.38 -12.16 -7.74
C TYR A 234 -5.52 -13.19 -8.86
N ASP A 235 -6.72 -13.69 -9.12
CA ASP A 235 -6.95 -14.69 -10.16
C ASP A 235 -6.70 -14.12 -11.56
N HIS A 236 -7.03 -12.85 -11.79
CA HIS A 236 -6.73 -12.16 -13.04
C HIS A 236 -5.22 -12.01 -13.28
N LEU A 237 -4.50 -11.49 -12.28
CA LEU A 237 -3.04 -11.33 -12.36
C LEU A 237 -2.33 -12.69 -12.45
N LYS A 238 -2.77 -13.68 -11.67
CA LYS A 238 -2.25 -15.06 -11.74
C LYS A 238 -2.39 -15.62 -13.16
N LYS A 239 -3.58 -15.49 -13.76
CA LYS A 239 -3.80 -15.96 -15.14
C LYS A 239 -2.84 -15.29 -16.12
N PHE A 240 -2.72 -13.97 -16.06
CA PHE A 240 -1.79 -13.22 -16.89
C PHE A 240 -0.35 -13.72 -16.75
N LEU A 241 0.13 -13.95 -15.52
CA LEU A 241 1.50 -14.44 -15.28
C LEU A 241 1.70 -15.88 -15.80
N LEU A 242 0.71 -16.76 -15.62
CA LEU A 242 0.77 -18.13 -16.16
C LEU A 242 0.79 -18.12 -17.68
N ASP A 243 -0.03 -17.29 -18.33
CA ASP A 243 -0.07 -17.12 -19.78
C ASP A 243 1.24 -16.53 -20.33
N ASP A 244 1.95 -15.69 -19.57
CA ASP A 244 3.31 -15.20 -19.88
C ASP A 244 4.40 -16.26 -19.60
N GLY A 245 4.05 -17.45 -19.12
CA GLY A 245 4.96 -18.58 -18.89
C GLY A 245 5.63 -18.62 -17.53
N PHE A 246 5.12 -17.88 -16.55
CA PHE A 246 5.53 -18.05 -15.14
C PHE A 246 4.92 -19.32 -14.56
N VAL A 247 5.61 -19.87 -13.57
CA VAL A 247 5.14 -20.98 -12.73
C VAL A 247 4.88 -20.45 -11.33
N ARG A 248 3.69 -20.74 -10.81
CA ARG A 248 3.31 -20.35 -9.44
C ARG A 248 3.99 -21.24 -8.41
N GLY A 249 4.48 -20.67 -7.33
CA GLY A 249 5.01 -21.38 -6.18
C GLY A 249 3.96 -22.30 -5.54
N VAL A 250 4.39 -23.49 -5.12
CA VAL A 250 3.52 -24.46 -4.45
C VAL A 250 3.33 -24.09 -2.97
N ILE A 251 4.41 -23.70 -2.30
CA ILE A 251 4.40 -23.35 -0.86
C ILE A 251 3.92 -21.91 -0.67
N ASP A 252 4.42 -20.99 -1.50
CA ASP A 252 3.97 -19.60 -1.52
C ASP A 252 3.25 -19.30 -2.83
N PRO A 253 1.92 -19.27 -2.83
CA PRO A 253 1.13 -19.01 -4.03
C PRO A 253 1.28 -17.57 -4.58
N THR A 254 1.93 -16.67 -3.84
CA THR A 254 2.22 -15.30 -4.27
C THR A 254 3.58 -15.14 -4.94
N LEU A 255 4.42 -16.18 -4.91
CA LEU A 255 5.68 -16.24 -5.63
C LEU A 255 5.49 -16.88 -7.01
N PHE A 256 5.96 -16.21 -8.04
CA PHE A 256 5.97 -16.69 -9.42
C PHE A 256 7.41 -16.69 -9.95
N THR A 257 7.74 -17.72 -10.70
CA THR A 257 9.09 -17.89 -11.27
C THR A 257 9.01 -18.24 -12.74
N LYS A 258 9.95 -17.74 -13.54
CA LYS A 258 10.07 -18.09 -14.96
C LYS A 258 11.54 -18.28 -15.29
N ARG A 259 11.85 -19.29 -16.11
CA ARG A 259 13.18 -19.51 -16.66
C ARG A 259 13.18 -19.24 -18.16
N ASP A 260 14.12 -18.42 -18.61
CA ASP A 260 14.33 -18.13 -20.04
C ASP A 260 15.83 -18.33 -20.33
N LYS A 261 16.16 -19.32 -21.21
CA LYS A 261 17.53 -19.66 -21.61
C LYS A 261 18.51 -19.92 -20.44
N GLY A 262 18.00 -20.41 -19.32
CA GLY A 262 18.79 -20.69 -18.12
C GLY A 262 18.71 -19.60 -17.05
N ASP A 263 18.40 -18.39 -17.42
CA ASP A 263 18.21 -17.28 -16.46
C ASP A 263 16.87 -17.38 -15.74
N LEU A 264 16.88 -17.02 -14.47
CA LEU A 264 15.70 -17.04 -13.60
C LEU A 264 15.20 -15.61 -13.38
N ILE A 265 13.91 -15.38 -13.58
CA ILE A 265 13.21 -14.20 -13.05
C ILE A 265 12.23 -14.63 -11.97
N LEU A 266 12.23 -13.88 -10.87
CA LEU A 266 11.33 -14.04 -9.73
C LEU A 266 10.34 -12.87 -9.72
N CYS A 267 9.10 -13.15 -9.34
CA CYS A 267 8.05 -12.16 -9.18
C CYS A 267 7.26 -12.51 -7.91
N GLN A 268 7.22 -11.62 -6.93
CA GLN A 268 6.47 -11.74 -5.70
C GLN A 268 5.34 -10.72 -5.70
N ILE A 269 4.11 -11.17 -5.49
CA ILE A 269 2.90 -10.35 -5.50
C ILE A 269 2.44 -10.05 -4.08
N TYR A 270 2.11 -8.80 -3.81
CA TYR A 270 1.40 -8.38 -2.61
C TYR A 270 0.28 -7.40 -2.97
N VAL A 271 -0.88 -7.92 -3.29
CA VAL A 271 -2.08 -7.20 -3.75
C VAL A 271 -1.79 -6.38 -5.02
N ASP A 272 -1.56 -5.08 -4.90
CA ASP A 272 -1.21 -4.12 -5.96
C ASP A 272 0.31 -3.94 -6.14
N ASP A 273 1.08 -4.23 -5.10
CA ASP A 273 2.54 -4.16 -5.13
C ASP A 273 3.17 -5.44 -5.70
N ILE A 274 4.13 -5.27 -6.60
CA ILE A 274 4.86 -6.38 -7.24
C ILE A 274 6.37 -6.14 -7.09
N ILE A 275 7.07 -7.10 -6.48
CA ILE A 275 8.54 -7.13 -6.47
C ILE A 275 9.01 -8.15 -7.52
N PHE A 276 10.01 -7.79 -8.29
CA PHE A 276 10.59 -8.71 -9.26
C PHE A 276 12.10 -8.48 -9.42
N GLY A 277 12.80 -9.50 -9.87
CA GLY A 277 14.23 -9.41 -10.09
C GLY A 277 14.79 -10.61 -10.82
N SER A 278 15.94 -10.41 -11.43
CA SER A 278 16.68 -11.42 -12.21
C SER A 278 18.16 -11.02 -12.26
N PRO A 279 19.10 -11.98 -12.31
CA PRO A 279 20.47 -11.69 -12.68
C PRO A 279 20.60 -11.08 -14.09
N ASN A 280 19.64 -11.37 -14.96
CA ASN A 280 19.56 -10.81 -16.32
C ASN A 280 18.60 -9.63 -16.37
N ILE A 281 19.13 -8.41 -16.40
CA ILE A 281 18.35 -7.17 -16.44
C ILE A 281 17.40 -7.08 -17.66
N HIS A 282 17.70 -7.74 -18.76
CA HIS A 282 16.82 -7.74 -19.94
C HIS A 282 15.50 -8.47 -19.66
N LEU A 283 15.51 -9.52 -18.81
CA LEU A 283 14.29 -10.18 -18.37
C LEU A 283 13.43 -9.25 -17.51
N CYS A 284 14.04 -8.48 -16.62
CA CYS A 284 13.34 -7.47 -15.81
C CYS A 284 12.68 -6.41 -16.71
N LYS A 285 13.40 -5.88 -17.70
CA LYS A 285 12.87 -4.89 -18.65
C LYS A 285 11.72 -5.47 -19.47
N LYS A 286 11.87 -6.70 -19.99
CA LYS A 286 10.83 -7.41 -20.76
C LYS A 286 9.57 -7.62 -19.91
N PHE A 287 9.73 -8.06 -18.68
CA PHE A 287 8.62 -8.24 -17.74
C PHE A 287 7.92 -6.92 -17.43
N ALA A 288 8.67 -5.86 -17.11
CA ALA A 288 8.11 -4.54 -16.86
C ALA A 288 7.30 -4.00 -18.05
N ALA A 289 7.83 -4.15 -19.28
CA ALA A 289 7.12 -3.76 -20.50
C ALA A 289 5.84 -4.58 -20.74
N SER A 290 5.86 -5.90 -20.46
CA SER A 290 4.69 -6.75 -20.53
C SER A 290 3.59 -6.33 -19.54
N MET A 291 3.97 -6.04 -18.30
CA MET A 291 3.05 -5.55 -17.27
C MET A 291 2.44 -4.19 -17.65
N THR A 292 3.26 -3.22 -18.07
CA THR A 292 2.81 -1.86 -18.44
C THR A 292 1.88 -1.87 -19.66
N LYS A 293 2.05 -2.84 -20.57
CA LYS A 293 1.15 -2.99 -21.73
C LYS A 293 -0.25 -3.45 -21.34
N ASN A 294 -0.38 -4.24 -20.25
CA ASN A 294 -1.64 -4.88 -19.87
C ASN A 294 -2.32 -4.20 -18.68
N PHE A 295 -1.56 -3.48 -17.86
CA PHE A 295 -2.06 -2.82 -16.65
C PHE A 295 -1.53 -1.38 -16.58
N GLU A 296 -2.30 -0.50 -15.99
CA GLU A 296 -1.82 0.84 -15.66
C GLU A 296 -0.86 0.74 -14.45
N MET A 297 0.44 0.98 -14.69
CA MET A 297 1.50 0.75 -13.71
C MET A 297 2.16 2.06 -13.28
N SER A 298 2.54 2.16 -12.00
CA SER A 298 3.60 3.07 -11.56
C SER A 298 4.91 2.29 -11.50
N LEU A 299 5.90 2.70 -12.29
CA LEU A 299 7.24 2.12 -12.25
C LEU A 299 8.07 2.84 -11.18
N ASN A 300 8.43 2.13 -10.12
CA ASN A 300 9.53 2.50 -9.26
C ASN A 300 10.75 1.67 -9.68
N ALA A 301 11.83 2.33 -10.18
CA ALA A 301 12.97 1.64 -10.77
C ALA A 301 13.62 0.64 -9.79
N ASP A 302 13.95 1.08 -8.58
CA ASP A 302 14.62 0.25 -7.57
C ASP A 302 13.72 0.08 -6.32
N LEU A 303 13.75 -1.13 -5.75
CA LEU A 303 13.05 -1.43 -4.50
C LEU A 303 13.68 -0.68 -3.34
N LYS A 304 13.01 0.36 -2.83
CA LYS A 304 13.47 1.18 -1.69
C LYS A 304 12.57 1.05 -0.46
N PHE A 305 11.26 0.97 -0.69
CA PHE A 305 10.26 0.85 0.37
C PHE A 305 9.24 -0.21 0.00
N PHE A 306 8.99 -1.13 0.90
CA PHE A 306 8.00 -2.18 0.69
C PHE A 306 7.38 -2.60 2.02
N LEU A 307 6.06 -2.52 2.14
CA LEU A 307 5.33 -2.92 3.35
C LEU A 307 5.96 -2.36 4.64
N GLY A 308 6.32 -1.08 4.65
CA GLY A 308 6.97 -0.44 5.81
C GLY A 308 8.44 -0.83 6.04
N PHE A 309 9.00 -1.74 5.24
CA PHE A 309 10.44 -1.96 5.17
C PHE A 309 11.12 -0.87 4.36
N GLN A 310 12.29 -0.47 4.82
CA GLN A 310 13.25 0.34 4.08
C GLN A 310 14.37 -0.59 3.61
N ILE A 311 14.57 -0.66 2.30
CA ILE A 311 15.48 -1.58 1.64
C ILE A 311 16.57 -0.76 0.96
N GLN A 312 17.81 -1.05 1.30
CA GLN A 312 18.98 -0.44 0.68
C GLN A 312 19.79 -1.53 0.01
N GLN A 313 19.92 -1.43 -1.31
CA GLN A 313 20.65 -2.40 -2.12
C GLN A 313 22.05 -1.86 -2.43
N PHE A 314 23.08 -2.57 -2.03
CA PHE A 314 24.50 -2.25 -2.23
C PHE A 314 25.15 -3.34 -3.07
N GLN A 315 26.36 -3.09 -3.55
CA GLN A 315 27.16 -4.10 -4.26
C GLN A 315 27.53 -5.28 -3.35
N GLU A 316 27.68 -5.02 -2.05
CA GLU A 316 28.10 -5.98 -1.02
C GLU A 316 26.92 -6.75 -0.40
N GLY A 317 25.68 -6.34 -0.67
CA GLY A 317 24.48 -6.97 -0.10
C GLY A 317 23.28 -6.07 0.02
N ILE A 318 22.28 -6.53 0.79
CA ILE A 318 21.01 -5.80 1.00
C ILE A 318 20.83 -5.54 2.49
N PHE A 319 20.55 -4.29 2.85
CA PHE A 319 20.20 -3.89 4.21
C PHE A 319 18.68 -3.64 4.31
N LEU A 320 18.05 -4.29 5.30
CA LEU A 320 16.62 -4.19 5.59
C LEU A 320 16.42 -3.54 6.95
N SER A 321 15.64 -2.46 7.01
CA SER A 321 15.30 -1.77 8.25
C SER A 321 13.84 -1.26 8.24
N GLN A 322 13.38 -0.79 9.39
CA GLN A 322 12.09 -0.12 9.57
C GLN A 322 12.26 1.21 10.33
N ALA A 323 13.34 1.95 10.05
CA ALA A 323 13.68 3.16 10.80
C ALA A 323 12.58 4.24 10.75
N LYS A 324 11.92 4.44 9.60
CA LYS A 324 10.79 5.37 9.47
C LYS A 324 9.60 4.91 10.31
N TYR A 325 9.21 3.64 10.17
CA TYR A 325 8.12 3.06 10.97
C TYR A 325 8.40 3.15 12.47
N LEU A 326 9.65 2.88 12.88
CA LEU A 326 10.08 3.04 14.27
C LEU A 326 9.89 4.47 14.76
N LYS A 327 10.29 5.48 13.98
CA LYS A 327 10.07 6.89 14.31
C LYS A 327 8.57 7.19 14.48
N ASP A 328 7.73 6.67 13.59
CA ASP A 328 6.28 6.90 13.63
C ASP A 328 5.63 6.27 14.88
N ILE A 329 6.01 5.04 15.26
CA ILE A 329 5.49 4.42 16.48
C ILE A 329 5.99 5.10 17.77
N LEU A 330 7.23 5.57 17.80
CA LEU A 330 7.73 6.35 18.93
C LEU A 330 6.95 7.66 19.10
N ALA A 331 6.67 8.37 18.03
CA ALA A 331 5.84 9.57 18.03
C ALA A 331 4.40 9.25 18.46
N LYS A 332 3.79 8.20 17.87
CA LYS A 332 2.42 7.74 18.18
C LYS A 332 2.21 7.47 19.69
N PHE A 333 3.22 6.89 20.34
CA PHE A 333 3.13 6.54 21.77
C PHE A 333 3.77 7.56 22.71
N GLY A 334 4.20 8.74 22.18
CA GLY A 334 4.80 9.82 22.97
C GLY A 334 6.13 9.42 23.59
N MET A 335 6.96 8.66 22.86
CA MET A 335 8.24 8.14 23.33
C MET A 335 9.45 8.69 22.58
N SER A 336 9.27 9.68 21.69
CA SER A 336 10.36 10.24 20.87
C SER A 336 11.53 10.77 21.69
N ASP A 337 11.21 11.47 22.80
CA ASP A 337 12.21 12.09 23.68
C ASP A 337 12.49 11.27 24.96
N ALA A 338 12.10 9.99 24.96
CA ALA A 338 12.27 9.14 26.11
C ALA A 338 13.76 8.81 26.37
N SER A 339 14.17 8.81 27.62
CA SER A 339 15.52 8.43 28.01
C SER A 339 15.86 7.02 27.52
N PRO A 340 16.95 6.82 26.75
CA PRO A 340 17.29 5.55 26.12
C PRO A 340 17.65 4.45 27.14
N CYS A 341 17.40 3.19 26.79
CA CYS A 341 17.82 2.01 27.51
C CYS A 341 18.79 1.15 26.66
N LYS A 342 19.69 0.43 27.30
CA LYS A 342 20.70 -0.40 26.61
C LYS A 342 20.18 -1.79 26.21
N THR A 343 19.14 -2.30 26.87
CA THR A 343 18.56 -3.62 26.64
C THR A 343 17.05 -3.52 26.47
N PRO A 344 16.41 -4.41 25.68
CA PRO A 344 14.96 -4.38 25.48
C PRO A 344 14.18 -4.76 26.74
N MET A 345 14.79 -5.54 27.63
CA MET A 345 14.23 -5.90 28.93
C MET A 345 15.38 -6.20 29.91
N PRO A 346 15.27 -5.84 31.20
CA PRO A 346 16.23 -6.25 32.20
C PRO A 346 16.23 -7.79 32.39
N THR A 347 17.41 -8.40 32.53
CA THR A 347 17.59 -9.86 32.62
C THR A 347 16.84 -10.53 33.79
N LYS A 348 16.53 -9.78 34.84
CA LYS A 348 15.80 -10.27 36.03
C LYS A 348 14.32 -9.89 36.02
N THR A 349 13.77 -9.38 34.89
CA THR A 349 12.36 -9.00 34.83
C THR A 349 11.49 -10.25 34.89
N VAL A 350 10.61 -10.31 35.87
CA VAL A 350 9.56 -11.30 35.97
C VAL A 350 8.25 -10.54 35.84
N LEU A 351 7.53 -10.79 34.75
CA LEU A 351 6.18 -10.31 34.56
C LEU A 351 5.21 -11.36 35.12
N THR A 352 4.26 -10.94 35.93
CA THR A 352 3.18 -11.76 36.49
C THR A 352 1.84 -11.09 36.16
N GLU A 353 0.72 -11.75 36.43
CA GLU A 353 -0.61 -11.18 36.19
C GLU A 353 -0.86 -9.84 36.92
N ASP A 354 -0.10 -9.58 38.02
CA ASP A 354 -0.19 -8.37 38.83
C ASP A 354 -1.66 -8.03 39.20
N SER A 355 -2.36 -9.03 39.76
CA SER A 355 -3.80 -9.00 39.98
C SER A 355 -4.25 -7.79 40.80
N ASN A 356 -3.39 -7.27 41.69
CA ASN A 356 -3.63 -6.07 42.53
C ASN A 356 -3.10 -4.77 41.89
N GLY A 357 -2.44 -4.86 40.72
CA GLY A 357 -1.88 -3.70 40.03
C GLY A 357 -2.95 -2.82 39.39
N ILE A 358 -2.59 -1.57 39.13
CA ILE A 358 -3.48 -0.60 38.52
C ILE A 358 -3.79 -1.07 37.06
N PRO A 359 -5.08 -1.21 36.68
CA PRO A 359 -5.47 -1.56 35.34
C PRO A 359 -4.95 -0.56 34.29
N PHE A 360 -4.54 -1.05 33.14
CA PHE A 360 -4.17 -0.22 31.99
C PHE A 360 -5.15 -0.46 30.82
N ASP A 361 -5.35 0.52 29.95
CA ASP A 361 -6.25 0.42 28.80
C ASP A 361 -5.84 -0.73 27.85
N PRO A 362 -6.68 -1.77 27.69
CA PRO A 362 -6.36 -2.93 26.84
C PRO A 362 -6.23 -2.56 25.36
N SER A 363 -6.99 -1.58 24.86
CA SER A 363 -6.95 -1.15 23.46
C SER A 363 -5.62 -0.48 23.14
N LYS A 364 -5.17 0.42 24.00
CA LYS A 364 -3.87 1.08 23.87
C LYS A 364 -2.73 0.06 24.00
N TYR A 365 -2.83 -0.86 24.96
CA TYR A 365 -1.82 -1.90 25.15
C TYR A 365 -1.69 -2.81 23.90
N ARG A 366 -2.81 -3.32 23.37
CA ARG A 366 -2.83 -4.13 22.13
C ARG A 366 -2.26 -3.37 20.94
N SER A 367 -2.57 -2.07 20.83
CA SER A 367 -1.99 -1.23 19.78
C SER A 367 -0.46 -1.14 19.88
N MET A 368 0.09 -1.01 21.11
CA MET A 368 1.54 -1.01 21.32
C MET A 368 2.17 -2.36 20.97
N ILE A 369 1.59 -3.47 21.47
CA ILE A 369 2.09 -4.83 21.20
C ILE A 369 2.02 -5.15 19.69
N GLY A 370 0.91 -4.87 19.02
CA GLY A 370 0.77 -5.10 17.58
C GLY A 370 1.80 -4.32 16.76
N SER A 371 2.07 -3.06 17.13
CA SER A 371 3.12 -2.26 16.48
C SER A 371 4.52 -2.86 16.69
N LEU A 372 4.82 -3.37 17.88
CA LEU A 372 6.11 -4.00 18.19
C LEU A 372 6.28 -5.37 17.52
N LEU A 373 5.22 -6.19 17.45
CA LEU A 373 5.24 -7.47 16.73
C LEU A 373 5.55 -7.26 15.24
N TYR A 374 4.96 -6.26 14.61
CA TYR A 374 5.28 -5.93 13.22
C TYR A 374 6.75 -5.48 13.05
N LEU A 375 7.30 -4.73 14.01
CA LEU A 375 8.69 -4.30 14.01
C LEU A 375 9.68 -5.47 14.16
N CYS A 376 9.28 -6.56 14.82
CA CYS A 376 10.12 -7.76 14.98
C CYS A 376 10.57 -8.37 13.64
N ALA A 377 9.86 -8.11 12.54
CA ALA A 377 10.25 -8.59 11.22
C ALA A 377 11.62 -8.08 10.74
N SER A 378 12.06 -6.90 11.19
CA SER A 378 13.41 -6.36 10.95
C SER A 378 14.26 -6.25 12.22
N ARG A 379 13.65 -6.42 13.40
CA ARG A 379 14.26 -6.28 14.73
C ARG A 379 14.01 -7.53 15.58
N PRO A 380 14.63 -8.67 15.20
CA PRO A 380 14.48 -9.91 15.98
C PRO A 380 15.03 -9.81 17.41
N ASP A 381 15.92 -8.87 17.67
CA ASP A 381 16.51 -8.59 18.98
C ASP A 381 15.48 -8.22 20.08
N ILE A 382 14.30 -7.73 19.69
CA ILE A 382 13.21 -7.41 20.64
C ILE A 382 12.16 -8.52 20.74
N MET A 383 12.20 -9.55 19.89
CA MET A 383 11.14 -10.55 19.75
C MET A 383 10.75 -11.19 21.10
N PHE A 384 11.72 -11.71 21.83
CA PHE A 384 11.49 -12.36 23.14
C PHE A 384 10.78 -11.42 24.11
N SER A 385 11.26 -10.18 24.23
CA SER A 385 10.68 -9.19 25.15
C SER A 385 9.26 -8.80 24.77
N VAL A 386 8.98 -8.69 23.45
CA VAL A 386 7.64 -8.41 22.95
C VAL A 386 6.70 -9.58 23.21
N CYS A 387 7.13 -10.82 22.96
CA CYS A 387 6.35 -12.04 23.24
C CYS A 387 6.01 -12.16 24.73
N MET A 388 6.94 -11.87 25.64
CA MET A 388 6.66 -11.82 27.08
C MET A 388 5.55 -10.81 27.42
N CYS A 389 5.63 -9.60 26.88
CA CYS A 389 4.63 -8.57 27.14
C CYS A 389 3.28 -8.93 26.48
N ALA A 390 3.29 -9.58 25.32
CA ALA A 390 2.08 -9.95 24.58
C ALA A 390 1.12 -10.89 25.36
N ARG A 391 1.62 -11.63 26.33
CA ARG A 391 0.82 -12.53 27.17
C ARG A 391 -0.26 -11.81 27.97
N PHE A 392 -0.04 -10.53 28.28
CA PHE A 392 -0.93 -9.74 29.16
C PHE A 392 -1.92 -8.85 28.40
N GLN A 393 -2.13 -9.06 27.10
CA GLN A 393 -3.01 -8.22 26.27
C GLN A 393 -4.49 -8.27 26.65
N ALA A 394 -4.94 -9.35 27.31
CA ALA A 394 -6.33 -9.50 27.76
C ALA A 394 -6.65 -8.60 28.96
N SER A 395 -5.73 -8.52 29.92
CA SER A 395 -5.90 -7.76 31.18
C SER A 395 -4.59 -7.06 31.57
N PRO A 396 -4.15 -6.03 30.81
CA PRO A 396 -2.88 -5.35 31.07
C PRO A 396 -2.95 -4.51 32.34
N ARG A 397 -1.79 -4.40 33.02
CA ARG A 397 -1.57 -3.56 34.19
C ARG A 397 -0.48 -2.53 33.91
N GLU A 398 -0.36 -1.52 34.78
CA GLU A 398 0.70 -0.51 34.68
C GLU A 398 2.11 -1.11 34.71
N SER A 399 2.33 -2.22 35.42
CA SER A 399 3.60 -2.96 35.40
C SER A 399 3.94 -3.48 34.00
N HIS A 400 2.96 -4.04 33.30
CA HIS A 400 3.11 -4.52 31.91
C HIS A 400 3.38 -3.36 30.95
N HIS A 401 2.66 -2.25 31.11
CA HIS A 401 2.87 -1.03 30.32
C HIS A 401 4.29 -0.45 30.53
N LYS A 402 4.81 -0.47 31.75
CA LYS A 402 6.20 -0.08 32.05
C LYS A 402 7.22 -0.97 31.32
N ALA A 403 6.97 -2.28 31.21
CA ALA A 403 7.82 -3.20 30.46
C ALA A 403 7.80 -2.88 28.96
N VAL A 404 6.62 -2.62 28.36
CA VAL A 404 6.51 -2.20 26.96
C VAL A 404 7.23 -0.87 26.72
N LYS A 405 7.07 0.12 27.62
CA LYS A 405 7.84 1.38 27.54
C LYS A 405 9.34 1.16 27.61
N HIS A 406 9.81 0.15 28.36
CA HIS A 406 11.23 -0.17 28.40
C HIS A 406 11.75 -0.65 27.03
N ILE A 407 10.97 -1.49 26.32
CA ILE A 407 11.28 -1.89 24.94
C ILE A 407 11.35 -0.66 24.02
N LEU A 408 10.38 0.26 24.10
CA LEU A 408 10.39 1.48 23.29
C LEU A 408 11.61 2.37 23.60
N ARG A 409 12.05 2.47 24.86
CA ARG A 409 13.27 3.20 25.23
C ARG A 409 14.54 2.53 24.69
N TYR A 410 14.59 1.22 24.60
CA TYR A 410 15.67 0.50 23.92
C TYR A 410 15.68 0.83 22.43
N LEU A 411 14.53 0.91 21.79
CA LEU A 411 14.38 1.26 20.39
C LEU A 411 14.81 2.70 20.08
N VAL A 412 14.58 3.65 21.00
CA VAL A 412 15.13 5.02 20.92
C VAL A 412 16.66 5.00 20.87
N HIS A 413 17.30 4.07 21.62
CA HIS A 413 18.77 3.92 21.61
C HIS A 413 19.31 3.27 20.32
N THR A 414 18.49 2.48 19.61
CA THR A 414 18.93 1.64 18.50
C THR A 414 18.13 1.87 17.21
N PRO A 415 17.94 3.13 16.73
CA PRO A 415 17.01 3.43 15.63
C PRO A 415 17.51 2.94 14.27
N LYS A 416 18.81 2.72 14.12
CA LYS A 416 19.45 2.34 12.83
C LYS A 416 19.71 0.84 12.68
N LEU A 417 19.34 0.01 13.66
CA LEU A 417 19.51 -1.43 13.55
C LEU A 417 18.52 -2.04 12.54
N GLY A 418 18.97 -3.10 11.88
CA GLY A 418 18.22 -3.85 10.88
C GLY A 418 18.90 -5.17 10.55
N LEU A 419 18.49 -5.80 9.46
CA LEU A 419 19.05 -7.05 8.98
C LEU A 419 19.97 -6.79 7.79
N TRP A 420 21.13 -7.43 7.79
CA TRP A 420 22.08 -7.38 6.70
C TRP A 420 22.15 -8.73 6.00
N TYR A 421 21.90 -8.76 4.69
CA TYR A 421 22.05 -9.91 3.82
C TYR A 421 23.28 -9.71 2.94
N PRO A 422 24.42 -10.32 3.28
CA PRO A 422 25.66 -10.16 2.52
C PRO A 422 25.58 -10.91 1.19
N LYS A 423 26.26 -10.38 0.17
CA LYS A 423 26.59 -11.08 -1.06
C LYS A 423 27.68 -12.11 -0.75
N ASP A 424 27.74 -13.19 -1.51
CA ASP A 424 28.79 -14.22 -1.42
C ASP A 424 28.87 -14.97 -0.07
N ALA A 425 27.91 -14.77 0.85
CA ALA A 425 27.76 -15.60 2.01
C ALA A 425 27.22 -16.99 1.63
N LYS A 426 27.41 -18.00 2.47
CA LYS A 426 26.67 -19.25 2.30
C LYS A 426 25.17 -18.97 2.37
N PHE A 427 24.42 -19.50 1.41
CA PHE A 427 22.96 -19.42 1.46
C PHE A 427 22.43 -20.53 2.40
N ASP A 428 22.70 -20.37 3.68
CA ASP A 428 22.22 -21.26 4.72
C ASP A 428 21.09 -20.58 5.49
N LEU A 429 19.90 -21.18 5.48
CA LEU A 429 18.81 -20.74 6.34
C LEU A 429 19.07 -21.25 7.76
N ILE A 430 19.49 -20.34 8.63
CA ILE A 430 19.78 -20.64 10.04
C ILE A 430 18.64 -20.09 10.88
N GLY A 431 17.94 -20.96 11.59
CA GLY A 431 16.92 -20.56 12.56
C GLY A 431 17.51 -20.45 13.95
N TYR A 432 17.21 -19.36 14.63
CA TYR A 432 17.52 -19.18 16.04
C TYR A 432 16.21 -19.17 16.83
N THR A 433 16.20 -19.83 17.97
CA THR A 433 15.09 -19.78 18.91
C THR A 433 15.62 -19.59 20.31
N ASP A 434 14.96 -18.74 21.07
CA ASP A 434 15.17 -18.56 22.49
C ASP A 434 13.86 -18.83 23.22
N ALA A 435 13.92 -19.63 24.26
CA ALA A 435 12.76 -19.99 25.07
C ALA A 435 13.17 -20.13 26.54
N ASP A 436 12.36 -19.57 27.41
CA ASP A 436 12.51 -19.79 28.82
C ASP A 436 11.96 -21.18 29.22
N TRP A 437 12.47 -21.74 30.30
CA TRP A 437 11.97 -22.98 30.86
C TRP A 437 10.88 -22.68 31.91
N ALA A 438 9.59 -22.84 31.51
CA ALA A 438 8.48 -22.64 32.40
C ALA A 438 8.58 -21.32 33.24
N GLY A 439 9.02 -20.24 32.58
CA GLY A 439 9.36 -18.96 33.25
C GLY A 439 8.16 -18.22 33.79
N ASP A 440 6.95 -18.50 33.26
CA ASP A 440 5.73 -17.99 33.87
C ASP A 440 5.52 -18.62 35.24
N LYS A 441 5.34 -17.79 36.25
CA LYS A 441 5.17 -18.25 37.63
C LYS A 441 3.77 -18.67 37.96
N VAL A 442 2.79 -18.30 37.14
CA VAL A 442 1.36 -18.58 37.36
C VAL A 442 0.97 -19.89 36.74
N ASP A 443 1.11 -19.99 35.42
CA ASP A 443 0.68 -21.15 34.64
C ASP A 443 1.84 -22.05 34.14
N ARG A 444 3.08 -21.70 34.49
CA ARG A 444 4.32 -22.44 34.16
C ARG A 444 4.52 -22.62 32.65
N LYS A 445 3.96 -21.74 31.85
CA LYS A 445 4.18 -21.73 30.40
C LYS A 445 5.56 -21.14 30.08
N SER A 446 6.17 -21.65 29.01
CA SER A 446 7.37 -21.08 28.43
C SER A 446 7.00 -19.98 27.43
N THR A 447 7.82 -18.93 27.36
CA THR A 447 7.79 -17.89 26.34
C THR A 447 8.91 -18.16 25.35
N SER A 448 8.61 -18.14 24.07
CA SER A 448 9.62 -18.35 23.03
C SER A 448 9.63 -17.17 22.06
N GLY A 449 10.82 -16.86 21.55
CA GLY A 449 11.05 -16.02 20.39
C GLY A 449 11.83 -16.82 19.36
N ALA A 450 11.57 -16.61 18.08
CA ALA A 450 12.27 -17.25 16.98
C ALA A 450 12.66 -16.23 15.90
N CYS A 451 13.79 -16.47 15.27
CA CYS A 451 14.30 -15.63 14.18
C CYS A 451 14.87 -16.51 13.07
#